data_075bc915b94575c84e1894aeb1df9f1c
#
_entry.id   075bc915b94575c84e1894aeb1df9f1c
#
_cell.length_a   1.000
_cell.length_b   1.000
_cell.length_c   1.000
_cell.angle_alpha   90.00
_cell.angle_beta   90.00
_cell.angle_gamma   90.00
#
_symmetry.space_group_name_H-M   'P 1'
#
loop_
_entity.id
_entity.type
_entity.pdbx_description
1 polymer ?
#
loop_
_entity_poly.entity_id
_entity_poly.type
_entity_poly.pdbx_seq_one_letter_code
_entity_poly.pdbx_strand_id
1 'polypeptide(L)'
;MKRLPYLLVVVLILLLAACGAAGPTTNINVTLTDFQFTPNQFTIPAGQEITITVTNTGAVVHNFIIMKLGTTAGATYEDDDDANVFWAERDIQPGGDFSVTFTSPTEPGEYEVICRTEGHIASGMVGKLVVVAGE
;
A
#
# COMPACT_ATOMS: atom_id res chain seq x y z
N MET A 1 -27.13 26.45 -38.27
CA MET A 1 -27.69 25.68 -37.16
C MET A 1 -27.20 24.22 -37.08
N LYS A 2 -25.92 23.94 -37.46
CA LYS A 2 -25.32 22.56 -37.41
C LYS A 2 -24.20 22.41 -36.38
N ARG A 3 -24.08 23.33 -35.41
CA ARG A 3 -22.97 23.31 -34.41
C ARG A 3 -23.36 22.70 -33.08
N LEU A 4 -24.62 22.39 -32.83
CA LEU A 4 -25.13 21.84 -31.58
C LEU A 4 -24.63 20.42 -31.28
N PRO A 5 -24.53 19.48 -32.25
CA PRO A 5 -24.04 18.13 -31.98
C PRO A 5 -22.57 18.07 -31.61
N TYR A 6 -21.75 18.99 -32.12
CA TYR A 6 -20.32 19.07 -31.78
C TYR A 6 -20.09 19.55 -30.35
N LEU A 7 -20.92 20.48 -29.86
CA LEU A 7 -20.81 20.95 -28.46
C LEU A 7 -21.19 19.85 -27.47
N LEU A 8 -22.16 19.03 -27.79
CA LEU A 8 -22.61 17.92 -26.96
C LEU A 8 -21.56 16.79 -26.89
N VAL A 9 -20.87 16.52 -27.99
CA VAL A 9 -19.78 15.54 -28.06
C VAL A 9 -18.56 16.00 -27.26
N VAL A 10 -18.21 17.29 -27.36
CA VAL A 10 -17.07 17.85 -26.59
C VAL A 10 -17.34 17.86 -25.09
N VAL A 11 -18.58 18.15 -24.67
CA VAL A 11 -18.96 18.09 -23.25
C VAL A 11 -18.96 16.65 -22.72
N LEU A 12 -19.37 15.69 -23.54
CA LEU A 12 -19.37 14.27 -23.16
C LEU A 12 -17.95 13.71 -23.01
N ILE A 13 -16.99 14.16 -23.84
CA ILE A 13 -15.58 13.74 -23.77
C ILE A 13 -14.89 14.34 -22.52
N LEU A 14 -15.28 15.52 -22.07
CA LEU A 14 -14.74 16.14 -20.85
C LEU A 14 -15.20 15.47 -19.56
N LEU A 15 -16.31 14.73 -19.59
CA LEU A 15 -16.84 14.01 -18.43
C LEU A 15 -16.16 12.64 -18.18
N LEU A 16 -15.38 12.11 -19.14
CA LEU A 16 -14.69 10.83 -19.03
C LEU A 16 -13.27 10.94 -18.44
N ALA A 17 -12.78 12.14 -18.14
CA ALA A 17 -11.42 12.35 -17.63
C ALA A 17 -11.31 12.31 -16.09
N ALA A 18 -12.34 11.92 -15.36
CA ALA A 18 -12.37 11.91 -13.89
C ALA A 18 -12.15 10.52 -13.28
N CYS A 19 -11.33 9.65 -13.90
CA CYS A 19 -10.67 8.56 -13.17
C CYS A 19 -9.36 9.07 -12.59
N GLY A 20 -9.44 10.00 -11.62
CA GLY A 20 -8.30 10.41 -10.83
C GLY A 20 -7.84 9.24 -9.97
N ALA A 21 -6.58 8.82 -10.10
CA ALA A 21 -5.93 8.03 -9.07
C ALA A 21 -6.14 8.74 -7.72
N ALA A 22 -6.57 8.01 -6.70
CA ALA A 22 -6.71 8.58 -5.36
C ALA A 22 -5.38 9.23 -4.98
N GLY A 23 -5.42 10.50 -4.58
CA GLY A 23 -4.24 11.25 -4.13
C GLY A 23 -3.63 10.62 -2.85
N PRO A 24 -2.47 11.13 -2.40
CA PRO A 24 -1.84 10.63 -1.18
C PRO A 24 -2.78 10.79 0.02
N THR A 25 -2.79 9.79 0.90
CA THR A 25 -3.62 9.76 2.10
C THR A 25 -2.78 9.53 3.34
N THR A 26 -3.17 10.14 4.46
CA THR A 26 -2.59 9.86 5.78
C THR A 26 -3.33 8.75 6.53
N ASN A 27 -4.36 8.19 5.93
CA ASN A 27 -5.12 7.08 6.51
C ASN A 27 -5.14 5.90 5.52
N ILE A 28 -4.58 4.77 5.93
CA ILE A 28 -4.52 3.54 5.15
C ILE A 28 -5.39 2.48 5.82
N ASN A 29 -6.25 1.83 5.05
CA ASN A 29 -6.97 0.63 5.48
C ASN A 29 -6.53 -0.56 4.63
N VAL A 30 -6.07 -1.62 5.29
CA VAL A 30 -5.54 -2.83 4.64
C VAL A 30 -6.26 -4.05 5.16
N THR A 31 -6.74 -4.88 4.25
CA THR A 31 -7.22 -6.23 4.56
C THR A 31 -6.16 -7.24 4.14
N LEU A 32 -5.80 -8.14 5.06
CA LEU A 32 -4.91 -9.27 4.81
C LEU A 32 -5.75 -10.50 4.56
N THR A 33 -5.49 -11.19 3.47
CA THR A 33 -6.03 -12.52 3.16
C THR A 33 -4.86 -13.45 2.84
N ASP A 34 -5.11 -14.74 2.69
CA ASP A 34 -4.11 -15.72 2.29
C ASP A 34 -3.96 -15.64 0.75
N PHE A 35 -3.00 -15.10 0.24
CA PHE A 35 -1.71 -14.52 0.44
C PHE A 35 -1.67 -13.12 -0.22
N GLN A 36 -2.46 -12.18 0.27
CA GLN A 36 -2.68 -10.91 -0.42
C GLN A 36 -2.91 -9.75 0.56
N PHE A 37 -2.36 -8.58 0.22
CA PHE A 37 -2.76 -7.28 0.75
C PHE A 37 -3.87 -6.69 -0.12
N THR A 38 -4.93 -6.15 0.47
CA THR A 38 -6.00 -5.45 -0.25
C THR A 38 -6.28 -4.08 0.38
N PRO A 39 -5.99 -2.98 -0.32
CA PRO A 39 -5.27 -2.88 -1.58
C PRO A 39 -3.81 -3.34 -1.44
N ASN A 40 -3.13 -3.67 -2.55
CA ASN A 40 -1.72 -4.02 -2.57
C ASN A 40 -0.79 -2.84 -2.93
N GLN A 41 -1.36 -1.67 -3.16
CA GLN A 41 -0.62 -0.42 -3.37
C GLN A 41 -1.25 0.72 -2.57
N PHE A 42 -0.41 1.49 -1.90
CA PHE A 42 -0.76 2.62 -1.06
C PHE A 42 0.04 3.84 -1.50
N THR A 43 -0.58 5.02 -1.51
CA THR A 43 0.13 6.29 -1.79
C THR A 43 -0.02 7.20 -0.58
N ILE A 44 1.12 7.62 -0.01
CA ILE A 44 1.18 8.45 1.20
C ILE A 44 2.13 9.64 1.01
N PRO A 45 1.93 10.75 1.74
CA PRO A 45 2.86 11.86 1.74
C PRO A 45 4.12 11.53 2.56
N ALA A 46 5.27 12.10 2.14
CA ALA A 46 6.56 11.96 2.83
C ALA A 46 6.58 12.70 4.17
N GLY A 47 7.23 12.09 5.17
CA GLY A 47 7.55 12.72 6.46
C GLY A 47 6.33 13.09 7.33
N GLN A 48 5.17 12.53 7.06
CA GLN A 48 3.94 12.80 7.82
C GLN A 48 3.54 11.62 8.70
N GLU A 49 2.72 11.89 9.70
CA GLU A 49 2.10 10.85 10.52
C GLU A 49 1.01 10.14 9.72
N ILE A 50 1.11 8.83 9.61
CA ILE A 50 0.20 7.96 8.88
C ILE A 50 -0.51 7.05 9.87
N THR A 51 -1.82 7.02 9.82
CA THR A 51 -2.62 6.03 10.53
C THR A 51 -2.88 4.84 9.61
N ILE A 52 -2.46 3.65 10.02
CA ILE A 52 -2.77 2.40 9.33
C ILE A 52 -3.72 1.56 10.16
N THR A 53 -4.80 1.12 9.55
CA THR A 53 -5.72 0.13 10.11
C THR A 53 -5.61 -1.15 9.30
N VAL A 54 -5.28 -2.26 9.96
CA VAL A 54 -5.07 -3.55 9.34
C VAL A 54 -6.05 -4.55 9.91
N THR A 55 -6.68 -5.35 9.05
CA THR A 55 -7.58 -6.44 9.43
C THR A 55 -7.14 -7.73 8.76
N ASN A 56 -6.90 -8.77 9.55
CA ASN A 56 -6.59 -10.10 9.03
C ASN A 56 -7.88 -10.92 8.89
N THR A 57 -8.34 -11.12 7.67
CA THR A 57 -9.49 -11.99 7.33
C THR A 57 -9.05 -13.35 6.78
N GLY A 58 -7.73 -13.60 6.72
CA GLY A 58 -7.14 -14.87 6.33
C GLY A 58 -7.25 -15.94 7.42
N ALA A 59 -6.84 -17.16 7.08
CA ALA A 59 -6.88 -18.31 7.97
C ALA A 59 -5.60 -18.49 8.80
N VAL A 60 -4.53 -17.75 8.46
CA VAL A 60 -3.22 -17.85 9.11
C VAL A 60 -2.72 -16.50 9.61
N VAL A 61 -1.66 -16.53 10.40
CA VAL A 61 -0.98 -15.30 10.89
C VAL A 61 -0.32 -14.57 9.74
N HIS A 62 -0.51 -13.26 9.69
CA HIS A 62 0.13 -12.37 8.74
C HIS A 62 0.95 -11.28 9.43
N ASN A 63 1.82 -10.62 8.65
CA ASN A 63 2.59 -9.47 9.07
C ASN A 63 2.42 -8.35 8.03
N PHE A 64 2.64 -7.11 8.45
CA PHE A 64 2.72 -5.96 7.55
C PHE A 64 4.07 -5.27 7.78
N ILE A 65 4.97 -5.43 6.84
CA ILE A 65 6.35 -4.95 6.94
C ILE A 65 6.65 -4.06 5.74
N ILE A 66 7.17 -2.87 6.00
CA ILE A 66 7.66 -1.93 4.98
C ILE A 66 9.19 -2.04 4.97
N MET A 67 9.75 -2.38 3.82
CA MET A 67 11.20 -2.42 3.62
C MET A 67 11.76 -1.00 3.40
N LYS A 68 13.06 -0.79 3.60
CA LYS A 68 13.73 0.48 3.25
C LYS A 68 13.76 0.70 1.74
N LEU A 69 13.82 1.95 1.33
CA LEU A 69 13.91 2.33 -0.08
C LEU A 69 15.10 1.62 -0.77
N GLY A 70 14.82 1.02 -1.92
CA GLY A 70 15.82 0.32 -2.72
C GLY A 70 16.22 -1.06 -2.19
N THR A 71 15.53 -1.58 -1.16
CA THR A 71 15.73 -2.94 -0.64
C THR A 71 14.50 -3.81 -0.87
N THR A 72 14.71 -5.11 -1.00
CA THR A 72 13.65 -6.13 -1.12
C THR A 72 14.03 -7.35 -0.31
N ALA A 73 13.04 -8.12 0.16
CA ALA A 73 13.27 -9.37 0.87
C ALA A 73 13.47 -10.59 -0.08
N GLY A 74 13.40 -10.38 -1.40
CA GLY A 74 13.52 -11.50 -2.35
C GLY A 74 12.32 -12.45 -2.30
N ALA A 75 12.57 -13.77 -2.43
CA ALA A 75 11.53 -14.79 -2.41
C ALA A 75 11.18 -15.28 -1.00
N THR A 76 12.08 -15.08 -0.04
CA THR A 76 11.95 -15.47 1.37
C THR A 76 12.47 -14.33 2.23
N TYR A 77 11.94 -14.19 3.44
CA TYR A 77 12.45 -13.26 4.43
C TYR A 77 13.50 -13.99 5.30
N GLU A 78 14.70 -13.44 5.35
CA GLU A 78 15.81 -13.98 6.11
C GLU A 78 16.19 -13.04 7.28
N ASP A 79 16.94 -13.53 8.26
CA ASP A 79 17.34 -12.72 9.43
C ASP A 79 18.12 -11.44 9.03
N ASP A 80 18.88 -11.49 7.93
CA ASP A 80 19.64 -10.34 7.41
C ASP A 80 18.70 -9.23 6.87
N ASP A 81 17.45 -9.55 6.53
CA ASP A 81 16.46 -8.58 6.07
C ASP A 81 15.97 -7.65 7.18
N ASP A 82 16.11 -8.05 8.46
CA ASP A 82 15.75 -7.19 9.60
C ASP A 82 16.47 -5.83 9.54
N ALA A 83 17.71 -5.79 9.04
CA ALA A 83 18.46 -4.55 8.85
C ALA A 83 17.86 -3.64 7.77
N ASN A 84 17.06 -4.18 6.88
CA ASN A 84 16.41 -3.50 5.75
C ASN A 84 14.95 -3.13 6.03
N VAL A 85 14.43 -3.40 7.22
CA VAL A 85 13.07 -3.00 7.62
C VAL A 85 13.04 -1.52 7.94
N PHE A 86 12.10 -0.79 7.33
CA PHE A 86 11.76 0.59 7.70
C PHE A 86 10.77 0.60 8.86
N TRP A 87 9.68 -0.12 8.74
CA TRP A 87 8.64 -0.23 9.76
C TRP A 87 7.91 -1.57 9.66
N ALA A 88 7.48 -2.11 10.80
CA ALA A 88 6.79 -3.38 10.84
C ALA A 88 5.72 -3.44 11.93
N GLU A 89 4.58 -4.03 11.59
CA GLU A 89 3.62 -4.62 12.53
C GLU A 89 3.57 -6.13 12.29
N ARG A 90 3.65 -6.90 13.38
CA ARG A 90 3.91 -8.33 13.32
C ARG A 90 2.83 -9.13 14.04
N ASP A 91 2.66 -10.40 13.60
CA ASP A 91 1.86 -11.42 14.28
C ASP A 91 0.38 -11.05 14.44
N ILE A 92 -0.23 -10.63 13.33
CA ILE A 92 -1.65 -10.35 13.25
C ILE A 92 -2.40 -11.67 13.11
N GLN A 93 -3.07 -12.07 14.18
CA GLN A 93 -3.79 -13.34 14.23
C GLN A 93 -5.01 -13.35 13.28
N PRO A 94 -5.47 -14.53 12.82
CA PRO A 94 -6.74 -14.65 12.09
C PRO A 94 -7.89 -13.98 12.85
N GLY A 95 -8.66 -13.12 12.16
CA GLY A 95 -9.73 -12.32 12.73
C GLY A 95 -9.27 -11.14 13.58
N GLY A 96 -7.96 -10.93 13.71
CA GLY A 96 -7.39 -9.79 14.43
C GLY A 96 -7.45 -8.51 13.59
N ASP A 97 -7.59 -7.38 14.28
CA ASP A 97 -7.48 -6.05 13.71
C ASP A 97 -6.70 -5.13 14.67
N PHE A 98 -6.06 -4.12 14.12
CA PHE A 98 -5.43 -3.06 14.91
C PHE A 98 -5.39 -1.76 14.10
N SER A 99 -5.21 -0.65 14.81
CA SER A 99 -4.92 0.64 14.23
C SER A 99 -3.75 1.28 14.96
N VAL A 100 -2.77 1.75 14.21
CA VAL A 100 -1.53 2.32 14.74
C VAL A 100 -1.08 3.48 13.86
N THR A 101 -0.33 4.41 14.44
CA THR A 101 0.32 5.51 13.70
C THR A 101 1.83 5.29 13.60
N PHE A 102 2.39 5.68 12.45
CA PHE A 102 3.83 5.74 12.25
C PHE A 102 4.18 6.97 11.39
N THR A 103 5.43 7.43 11.47
CA THR A 103 5.92 8.49 10.58
C THR A 103 6.36 7.88 9.27
N SER A 104 5.82 8.36 8.14
CA SER A 104 6.21 7.90 6.82
C SER A 104 7.67 8.23 6.50
N PRO A 105 8.30 7.48 5.56
CA PRO A 105 9.62 7.83 5.07
C PRO A 105 9.66 9.27 4.56
N THR A 106 10.78 9.94 4.74
CA THR A 106 11.00 11.32 4.25
C THR A 106 11.44 11.36 2.80
N GLU A 107 11.97 10.26 2.27
CA GLU A 107 12.45 10.15 0.90
C GLU A 107 11.32 9.62 0.00
N PRO A 108 10.89 10.38 -1.03
CA PRO A 108 9.92 9.90 -2.01
C PRO A 108 10.46 8.71 -2.79
N GLY A 109 9.58 7.75 -3.08
CA GLY A 109 9.95 6.55 -3.83
C GLY A 109 8.98 5.40 -3.62
N GLU A 110 9.34 4.23 -4.16
CA GLU A 110 8.58 2.99 -4.01
C GLU A 110 9.26 2.08 -2.99
N TYR A 111 8.51 1.70 -1.98
CA TYR A 111 8.93 0.85 -0.89
C TYR A 111 8.19 -0.48 -0.99
N GLU A 112 8.90 -1.60 -0.86
CA GLU A 112 8.28 -2.91 -0.83
C GLU A 112 7.51 -3.11 0.48
N VAL A 113 6.33 -3.74 0.38
CA VAL A 113 5.53 -4.19 1.52
C VAL A 113 5.43 -5.71 1.46
N ILE A 114 5.75 -6.38 2.56
CA ILE A 114 5.78 -7.85 2.61
C ILE A 114 5.09 -8.42 3.83
N CYS A 115 4.75 -9.70 3.73
CA CYS A 115 4.46 -10.57 4.87
C CYS A 115 5.61 -11.57 5.03
N ARG A 116 6.29 -11.57 6.19
CA ARG A 116 7.46 -12.45 6.43
C ARG A 116 7.10 -13.88 6.83
N THR A 117 5.83 -14.20 6.97
CA THR A 117 5.41 -15.58 7.24
C THR A 117 5.95 -16.49 6.13
N GLU A 118 6.55 -17.63 6.52
CA GLU A 118 7.22 -18.52 5.58
C GLU A 118 6.33 -18.90 4.39
N GLY A 119 6.87 -18.78 3.18
CA GLY A 119 6.18 -19.08 1.93
C GLY A 119 5.23 -18.00 1.41
N HIS A 120 4.93 -16.95 2.22
CA HIS A 120 3.94 -15.94 1.82
C HIS A 120 4.45 -15.02 0.73
N ILE A 121 5.72 -14.58 0.79
CA ILE A 121 6.34 -13.78 -0.29
C ILE A 121 6.35 -14.58 -1.59
N ALA A 122 6.81 -15.83 -1.54
CA ALA A 122 6.83 -16.73 -2.70
C ALA A 122 5.44 -16.99 -3.29
N SER A 123 4.40 -16.90 -2.47
CA SER A 123 2.98 -17.01 -2.87
C SER A 123 2.40 -15.69 -3.39
N GLY A 124 3.19 -14.61 -3.44
CA GLY A 124 2.77 -13.32 -3.99
C GLY A 124 2.25 -12.32 -2.95
N MET A 125 2.41 -12.57 -1.65
CA MET A 125 2.00 -11.61 -0.60
C MET A 125 3.01 -10.46 -0.50
N VAL A 126 3.02 -9.66 -1.54
CA VAL A 126 3.87 -8.48 -1.74
C VAL A 126 3.01 -7.31 -2.16
N GLY A 127 3.28 -6.15 -1.62
CA GLY A 127 2.64 -4.89 -1.95
C GLY A 127 3.65 -3.77 -2.17
N LYS A 128 3.13 -2.57 -2.39
CA LYS A 128 3.92 -1.39 -2.68
C LYS A 128 3.40 -0.19 -1.89
N LEU A 129 4.31 0.50 -1.20
CA LEU A 129 4.07 1.81 -0.64
C LEU A 129 4.74 2.86 -1.53
N VAL A 130 3.95 3.76 -2.10
CA VAL A 130 4.43 4.89 -2.88
C VAL A 130 4.45 6.12 -1.98
N VAL A 131 5.64 6.61 -1.69
CA VAL A 131 5.83 7.85 -0.93
C VAL A 131 6.02 8.99 -1.92
N VAL A 132 5.16 10.00 -1.84
CA VAL A 132 5.24 11.20 -2.68
C VAL A 132 5.68 12.40 -1.84
N ALA A 133 6.26 13.41 -2.49
CA ALA A 133 6.63 14.64 -1.79
C ALA A 133 5.41 15.19 -1.03
N GLY A 134 5.61 15.53 0.23
CA GLY A 134 4.60 16.25 1.01
C GLY A 134 4.42 17.68 0.48
N GLU A 135 3.20 18.19 0.54
CA GLU A 135 2.94 19.61 0.27
C GLU A 135 3.42 20.48 1.43
#